data_8e55deccb8bbbe62381051adb0a8eb34
#
_entry.id   8e55deccb8bbbe62381051adb0a8eb34
#
_cell.length_a   1.000
_cell.length_b   1.000
_cell.length_c   1.000
_cell.angle_alpha   90.00
_cell.angle_beta   90.00
_cell.angle_gamma   90.00
#
_symmetry.space_group_name_H-M   'P 1'
#
loop_
_entity.id
_entity.type
_entity.pdbx_description
1 polymer ?
#
loop_
_entity_poly.entity_id
_entity_poly.type
_entity_poly.pdbx_seq_one_letter_code
_entity_poly.pdbx_strand_id
1 'polypeptide(L)'
;MSLKLAPSDYEIYIPIGEWIEGNIKEWLFEQRPLFKKISAPIDTVLNSLDSLFNFIPFPIILLIFIIFAYRTNGIKFAIFSFISLVFIDLVDLWSESMTTLAMIFTAVLFCMLIGIPLGIIASRSNTFEIILRPILDIMQTIPSFVYLIPVVMLFGVGLTPGVVATIIFALPPIIRLTNLGIRQVGKGFKEAGSSLGLTKFLILIKIEIPLSLKTIMAGVNQTLMLALSMVVIAALIGAGGLGLTVYIALGRLDVGSAVIGGTGIVILAIILDRICLLYTSPSPRDNSG
;
A
#
# COMPACT_ATOMS: atom_id res chain seq x y z
N MET A 1 17.95 -3.36 -32.30
CA MET A 1 16.90 -3.57 -33.33
C MET A 1 16.10 -2.27 -33.40
N SER A 2 16.51 -1.37 -34.29
CA SER A 2 15.87 -0.05 -34.44
C SER A 2 14.57 -0.20 -35.20
N LEU A 3 13.45 0.07 -34.55
CA LEU A 3 12.14 0.18 -35.19
C LEU A 3 12.16 1.48 -36.02
N LYS A 4 12.45 1.38 -37.34
CA LYS A 4 12.24 2.47 -38.26
C LYS A 4 10.75 2.60 -38.55
N LEU A 5 10.11 3.54 -37.88
CA LEU A 5 8.74 3.98 -38.16
C LEU A 5 8.79 5.42 -38.67
N ALA A 6 9.13 5.66 -39.92
CA ALA A 6 8.72 6.86 -40.63
C ALA A 6 8.90 6.74 -42.12
N PRO A 7 7.91 7.04 -42.96
CA PRO A 7 8.03 7.30 -44.33
C PRO A 7 8.10 8.83 -44.56
N SER A 8 9.25 9.44 -44.37
CA SER A 8 9.52 10.81 -44.86
C SER A 8 10.97 11.19 -44.59
N ASP A 9 11.56 11.92 -45.51
CA ASP A 9 12.97 12.28 -45.63
C ASP A 9 13.54 13.24 -44.57
N TYR A 10 12.90 13.32 -43.37
CA TYR A 10 13.39 14.08 -42.22
C TYR A 10 13.47 13.15 -41.01
N GLU A 11 14.61 12.46 -40.87
CA GLU A 11 14.93 11.70 -39.66
C GLU A 11 15.36 12.67 -38.54
N ILE A 12 14.42 13.33 -37.87
CA ILE A 12 14.73 13.96 -36.59
C ILE A 12 14.59 12.84 -35.53
N TYR A 13 15.67 12.12 -35.29
CA TYR A 13 15.76 11.15 -34.22
C TYR A 13 16.37 11.84 -33.00
N ILE A 14 15.60 11.98 -31.91
CA ILE A 14 16.11 12.46 -30.65
C ILE A 14 16.40 11.21 -29.78
N PRO A 15 17.67 10.84 -29.54
CA PRO A 15 18.04 9.61 -28.82
C PRO A 15 17.89 9.75 -27.31
N ILE A 16 16.71 10.14 -26.84
CA ILE A 16 16.44 10.35 -25.41
C ILE A 16 16.66 9.06 -24.62
N GLY A 17 16.26 7.91 -25.17
CA GLY A 17 16.44 6.61 -24.53
C GLY A 17 17.91 6.27 -24.31
N GLU A 18 18.76 6.47 -25.31
CA GLU A 18 20.20 6.22 -25.23
C GLU A 18 20.89 7.19 -24.26
N TRP A 19 20.47 8.45 -24.25
CA TRP A 19 20.99 9.44 -23.31
C TRP A 19 20.61 9.11 -21.86
N ILE A 20 19.37 8.69 -21.60
CA ILE A 20 18.90 8.23 -20.29
C ILE A 20 19.69 6.99 -19.88
N GLU A 21 19.83 6.01 -20.77
CA GLU A 21 20.54 4.77 -20.46
C GLU A 21 22.01 5.04 -20.10
N GLY A 22 22.70 5.87 -20.87
CA GLY A 22 24.12 6.17 -20.63
C GLY A 22 24.40 6.96 -19.35
N ASN A 23 23.57 7.98 -19.06
CA ASN A 23 23.85 8.89 -17.94
C ASN A 23 23.15 8.53 -16.63
N ILE A 24 21.91 8.02 -16.71
CA ILE A 24 21.10 7.76 -15.51
C ILE A 24 21.37 6.36 -14.96
N LYS A 25 21.61 5.39 -15.82
CA LYS A 25 21.85 4.00 -15.38
C LYS A 25 23.07 3.86 -14.49
N GLU A 26 24.22 4.42 -14.88
CA GLU A 26 25.44 4.37 -14.08
C GLU A 26 25.25 5.05 -12.74
N TRP A 27 24.67 6.26 -12.73
CA TRP A 27 24.39 6.98 -11.50
C TRP A 27 23.46 6.17 -10.55
N LEU A 28 22.40 5.53 -11.08
CA LEU A 28 21.50 4.68 -10.27
C LEU A 28 22.25 3.49 -9.66
N PHE A 29 23.16 2.85 -10.40
CA PHE A 29 23.96 1.75 -9.89
C PHE A 29 24.92 2.17 -8.78
N GLU A 30 25.53 3.34 -8.91
CA GLU A 30 26.41 3.90 -7.86
C GLU A 30 25.65 4.19 -6.56
N GLN A 31 24.39 4.58 -6.64
CA GLN A 31 23.57 4.88 -5.47
C GLN A 31 23.00 3.62 -4.76
N ARG A 32 23.11 2.43 -5.34
CA ARG A 32 22.61 1.17 -4.74
C ARG A 32 22.98 0.96 -3.26
N PRO A 33 24.24 1.20 -2.82
CA PRO A 33 24.60 0.99 -1.42
C PRO A 33 23.83 1.90 -0.46
N LEU A 34 23.55 3.14 -0.87
CA LEU A 34 22.76 4.10 -0.11
C LEU A 34 21.29 3.64 -0.01
N PHE A 35 20.70 3.28 -1.14
CA PHE A 35 19.30 2.85 -1.18
C PHE A 35 19.08 1.52 -0.46
N LYS A 36 20.05 0.60 -0.46
CA LYS A 36 20.01 -0.60 0.38
C LYS A 36 20.00 -0.28 1.88
N LYS A 37 20.73 0.75 2.32
CA LYS A 37 20.68 1.19 3.73
C LYS A 37 19.30 1.81 4.06
N ILE A 38 18.72 2.56 3.14
CA ILE A 38 17.37 3.15 3.31
C ILE A 38 16.29 2.06 3.36
N SER A 39 16.42 0.99 2.59
CA SER A 39 15.45 -0.11 2.60
C SER A 39 15.67 -1.11 3.75
N ALA A 40 16.79 -1.06 4.47
CA ALA A 40 17.09 -1.99 5.56
C ALA A 40 15.99 -2.06 6.65
N PRO A 41 15.38 -0.96 7.11
CA PRO A 41 14.25 -1.03 8.04
C PRO A 41 13.02 -1.74 7.43
N ILE A 42 12.75 -1.51 6.14
CA ILE A 42 11.65 -2.17 5.42
C ILE A 42 11.93 -3.66 5.33
N ASP A 43 13.15 -4.05 4.96
CA ASP A 43 13.60 -5.43 4.87
C ASP A 43 13.49 -6.14 6.22
N THR A 44 13.91 -5.50 7.31
CA THR A 44 13.83 -6.06 8.66
C THR A 44 12.37 -6.30 9.08
N VAL A 45 11.49 -5.33 8.87
CA VAL A 45 10.07 -5.46 9.23
C VAL A 45 9.38 -6.53 8.36
N LEU A 46 9.66 -6.51 7.05
CA LEU A 46 9.11 -7.48 6.11
C LEU A 46 9.49 -8.91 6.48
N ASN A 47 10.79 -9.18 6.67
CA ASN A 47 11.28 -10.50 7.02
C ASN A 47 10.79 -10.96 8.39
N SER A 48 10.66 -10.04 9.35
CA SER A 48 10.10 -10.34 10.66
C SER A 48 8.62 -10.72 10.58
N LEU A 49 7.81 -9.99 9.80
CA LEU A 49 6.40 -10.30 9.61
C LEU A 49 6.20 -11.57 8.78
N ASP A 50 6.98 -11.77 7.73
CA ASP A 50 6.92 -12.97 6.90
C ASP A 50 7.27 -14.21 7.72
N SER A 51 8.36 -14.16 8.49
CA SER A 51 8.76 -15.24 9.40
C SER A 51 7.69 -15.48 10.48
N LEU A 52 7.12 -14.42 11.06
CA LEU A 52 6.10 -14.53 12.10
C LEU A 52 4.84 -15.20 11.56
N PHE A 53 4.32 -14.76 10.40
CA PHE A 53 3.10 -15.31 9.82
C PHE A 53 3.27 -16.75 9.35
N ASN A 54 4.43 -17.10 8.79
CA ASN A 54 4.73 -18.47 8.38
C ASN A 54 5.08 -19.40 9.57
N PHE A 55 5.54 -18.85 10.72
CA PHE A 55 5.80 -19.63 11.93
C PHE A 55 4.54 -19.98 12.71
N ILE A 56 3.52 -19.11 12.69
CA ILE A 56 2.29 -19.33 13.45
C ILE A 56 1.46 -20.44 12.76
N PRO A 57 1.07 -21.51 13.47
CA PRO A 57 0.23 -22.57 12.91
C PRO A 57 -1.09 -22.04 12.37
N PHE A 58 -1.54 -22.58 11.22
CA PHE A 58 -2.81 -22.24 10.56
C PHE A 58 -4.00 -22.07 11.50
N PRO A 59 -4.29 -22.98 12.48
CA PRO A 59 -5.48 -22.82 13.34
C PRO A 59 -5.46 -21.56 14.19
N ILE A 60 -4.27 -21.08 14.57
CA ILE A 60 -4.13 -19.87 15.40
C ILE A 60 -4.45 -18.61 14.58
N ILE A 61 -3.88 -18.51 13.38
CA ILE A 61 -4.16 -17.38 12.48
C ILE A 61 -5.63 -17.39 12.07
N LEU A 62 -6.18 -18.55 11.73
CA LEU A 62 -7.60 -18.74 11.44
C LEU A 62 -8.47 -18.20 12.57
N LEU A 63 -8.17 -18.58 13.82
CA LEU A 63 -8.91 -18.12 15.00
C LEU A 63 -8.84 -16.59 15.16
N ILE A 64 -7.66 -16.01 14.99
CA ILE A 64 -7.47 -14.55 15.05
C ILE A 64 -8.37 -13.85 14.02
N PHE A 65 -8.32 -14.28 12.76
CA PHE A 65 -9.14 -13.68 11.69
C PHE A 65 -10.64 -13.86 11.94
N ILE A 66 -11.08 -15.02 12.45
CA ILE A 66 -12.49 -15.26 12.78
C ILE A 66 -12.96 -14.35 13.92
N ILE A 67 -12.15 -14.17 14.97
CA ILE A 67 -12.48 -13.28 16.09
C ILE A 67 -12.61 -11.84 15.58
N PHE A 68 -11.66 -11.37 14.77
CA PHE A 68 -11.75 -10.05 14.17
C PHE A 68 -12.96 -9.92 13.24
N ALA A 69 -13.20 -10.88 12.36
CA ALA A 69 -14.34 -10.90 11.47
C ALA A 69 -15.68 -10.87 12.23
N TYR A 70 -15.79 -11.64 13.31
CA TYR A 70 -16.98 -11.65 14.17
C TYR A 70 -17.21 -10.29 14.85
N ARG A 71 -16.14 -9.70 15.39
CA ARG A 71 -16.20 -8.39 16.06
C ARG A 71 -16.57 -7.25 15.12
N THR A 72 -16.16 -7.34 13.84
CA THR A 72 -16.35 -6.26 12.85
C THR A 72 -17.71 -6.33 12.16
N ASN A 73 -18.09 -7.47 11.62
CA ASN A 73 -19.26 -7.63 10.74
C ASN A 73 -20.19 -8.77 11.17
N GLY A 74 -20.02 -9.31 12.37
CA GLY A 74 -20.89 -10.34 12.96
C GLY A 74 -20.67 -11.73 12.39
N ILE A 75 -21.58 -12.67 12.78
CA ILE A 75 -21.44 -14.11 12.54
C ILE A 75 -21.38 -14.49 11.05
N LYS A 76 -22.14 -13.80 10.19
CA LYS A 76 -22.16 -14.11 8.75
C LYS A 76 -20.80 -13.92 8.10
N PHE A 77 -20.10 -12.85 8.46
CA PHE A 77 -18.78 -12.55 7.94
C PHE A 77 -17.71 -13.45 8.57
N ALA A 78 -17.87 -13.83 9.83
CA ALA A 78 -17.00 -14.81 10.48
C ALA A 78 -17.05 -16.18 9.78
N ILE A 79 -18.26 -16.66 9.42
CA ILE A 79 -18.46 -17.89 8.65
C ILE A 79 -17.83 -17.78 7.26
N PHE A 80 -18.04 -16.67 6.56
CA PHE A 80 -17.41 -16.41 5.26
C PHE A 80 -15.88 -16.45 5.38
N SER A 81 -15.30 -15.76 6.36
CA SER A 81 -13.85 -15.73 6.59
C SER A 81 -13.30 -17.11 6.92
N PHE A 82 -14.02 -17.90 7.73
CA PHE A 82 -13.66 -19.29 8.04
C PHE A 82 -13.58 -20.15 6.77
N ILE A 83 -14.66 -20.18 6.00
CA ILE A 83 -14.72 -20.99 4.77
C ILE A 83 -13.64 -20.56 3.77
N SER A 84 -13.44 -19.25 3.62
CA SER A 84 -12.47 -18.68 2.68
C SER A 84 -11.02 -18.99 3.06
N LEU A 85 -10.66 -18.90 4.35
CA LEU A 85 -9.30 -19.20 4.80
C LEU A 85 -9.01 -20.69 4.79
N VAL A 86 -10.00 -21.54 5.14
CA VAL A 86 -9.88 -22.99 4.98
C VAL A 86 -9.72 -23.37 3.50
N PHE A 87 -10.42 -22.70 2.59
CA PHE A 87 -10.23 -22.91 1.16
C PHE A 87 -8.79 -22.61 0.73
N ILE A 88 -8.19 -21.50 1.17
CA ILE A 88 -6.80 -21.12 0.87
C ILE A 88 -5.82 -22.22 1.33
N ASP A 89 -6.04 -22.79 2.50
CA ASP A 89 -5.20 -23.85 3.05
C ASP A 89 -5.36 -25.16 2.25
N LEU A 90 -6.61 -25.54 1.91
CA LEU A 90 -6.90 -26.73 1.12
C LEU A 90 -6.35 -26.72 -0.30
N VAL A 91 -6.12 -25.56 -0.88
CA VAL A 91 -5.50 -25.41 -2.22
C VAL A 91 -3.99 -25.17 -2.15
N ASP A 92 -3.37 -25.37 -0.97
CA ASP A 92 -1.92 -25.28 -0.73
C ASP A 92 -1.32 -23.90 -1.05
N LEU A 93 -2.10 -22.81 -0.77
CA LEU A 93 -1.68 -21.43 -0.97
C LEU A 93 -1.52 -20.66 0.35
N TRP A 94 -1.40 -21.39 1.47
CA TRP A 94 -1.30 -20.76 2.78
C TRP A 94 -0.03 -19.92 2.93
N SER A 95 1.14 -20.49 2.60
CA SER A 95 2.43 -19.81 2.72
C SER A 95 2.50 -18.56 1.85
N GLU A 96 2.03 -18.65 0.58
CA GLU A 96 1.97 -17.53 -0.34
C GLU A 96 1.03 -16.42 0.15
N SER A 97 -0.05 -16.80 0.81
CA SER A 97 -1.00 -15.88 1.43
C SER A 97 -0.38 -15.15 2.63
N MET A 98 0.40 -15.84 3.46
CA MET A 98 1.10 -15.25 4.59
C MET A 98 2.19 -14.27 4.14
N THR A 99 2.97 -14.64 3.12
CA THR A 99 3.95 -13.73 2.49
C THR A 99 3.27 -12.51 1.89
N THR A 100 2.13 -12.68 1.22
CA THR A 100 1.33 -11.56 0.69
C THR A 100 0.86 -10.63 1.80
N LEU A 101 0.36 -11.17 2.91
CA LEU A 101 -0.03 -10.39 4.08
C LEU A 101 1.16 -9.61 4.68
N ALA A 102 2.33 -10.26 4.81
CA ALA A 102 3.54 -9.60 5.32
C ALA A 102 3.94 -8.41 4.44
N MET A 103 3.90 -8.57 3.10
CA MET A 103 4.17 -7.48 2.17
C MET A 103 3.19 -6.32 2.32
N ILE A 104 1.89 -6.61 2.39
CA ILE A 104 0.84 -5.60 2.50
C ILE A 104 0.94 -4.85 3.83
N PHE A 105 1.06 -5.57 4.95
CA PHE A 105 1.18 -4.95 6.27
C PHE A 105 2.44 -4.10 6.38
N THR A 106 3.57 -4.57 5.85
CA THR A 106 4.80 -3.76 5.78
C THR A 106 4.57 -2.49 4.97
N ALA A 107 4.02 -2.61 3.76
CA ALA A 107 3.77 -1.45 2.91
C ALA A 107 2.83 -0.43 3.56
N VAL A 108 1.70 -0.89 4.13
CA VAL A 108 0.72 -0.02 4.80
C VAL A 108 1.33 0.64 6.03
N LEU A 109 2.12 -0.09 6.83
CA LEU A 109 2.81 0.46 8.00
C LEU A 109 3.73 1.63 7.61
N PHE A 110 4.59 1.44 6.60
CA PHE A 110 5.48 2.50 6.12
C PHE A 110 4.70 3.64 5.46
N CYS A 111 3.63 3.37 4.73
CA CYS A 111 2.73 4.40 4.22
C CYS A 111 2.10 5.23 5.36
N MET A 112 1.72 4.61 6.47
CA MET A 112 1.21 5.32 7.64
C MET A 112 2.30 6.16 8.32
N LEU A 113 3.49 5.58 8.53
CA LEU A 113 4.62 6.25 9.18
C LEU A 113 5.10 7.47 8.40
N ILE A 114 5.04 7.44 7.08
CA ILE A 114 5.46 8.54 6.19
C ILE A 114 4.27 9.44 5.86
N GLY A 115 3.14 8.85 5.50
CA GLY A 115 2.00 9.56 4.92
C GLY A 115 1.22 10.38 5.93
N ILE A 116 1.01 9.89 7.16
CA ILE A 116 0.30 10.65 8.20
C ILE A 116 1.07 11.92 8.58
N PRO A 117 2.39 11.87 8.90
CA PRO A 117 3.16 13.09 9.17
C PRO A 117 3.17 14.08 8.01
N LEU A 118 3.37 13.60 6.76
CA LEU A 118 3.33 14.47 5.58
C LEU A 118 1.95 15.09 5.37
N GLY A 119 0.87 14.35 5.60
CA GLY A 119 -0.50 14.86 5.55
C GLY A 119 -0.76 15.93 6.62
N ILE A 120 -0.23 15.74 7.85
CA ILE A 120 -0.30 16.73 8.92
C ILE A 120 0.44 18.02 8.51
N ILE A 121 1.65 17.91 7.98
CA ILE A 121 2.43 19.07 7.52
C ILE A 121 1.68 19.80 6.40
N ALA A 122 1.14 19.05 5.43
CA ALA A 122 0.35 19.60 4.34
C ALA A 122 -0.91 20.34 4.84
N SER A 123 -1.54 19.84 5.91
CA SER A 123 -2.70 20.50 6.50
C SER A 123 -2.38 21.85 7.15
N ARG A 124 -1.12 22.06 7.55
CA ARG A 124 -0.64 23.29 8.22
C ARG A 124 -0.06 24.33 7.26
N SER A 125 0.38 23.94 6.08
CA SER A 125 1.06 24.80 5.12
C SER A 125 0.44 24.67 3.73
N ASN A 126 -0.22 25.72 3.27
CA ASN A 126 -0.77 25.77 1.91
C ASN A 126 0.33 25.70 0.84
N THR A 127 1.48 26.34 1.11
CA THR A 127 2.62 26.29 0.18
C THR A 127 3.15 24.88 0.04
N PHE A 128 3.29 24.14 1.16
CA PHE A 128 3.72 22.75 1.12
C PHE A 128 2.70 21.86 0.39
N GLU A 129 1.40 22.06 0.61
CA GLU A 129 0.35 21.34 -0.10
C GLU A 129 0.42 21.57 -1.61
N ILE A 130 0.59 22.83 -2.05
CA ILE A 130 0.67 23.19 -3.48
C ILE A 130 1.86 22.49 -4.16
N ILE A 131 3.01 22.40 -3.46
CA ILE A 131 4.20 21.70 -3.98
C ILE A 131 4.01 20.18 -3.97
N LEU A 132 3.39 19.65 -2.92
CA LEU A 132 3.23 18.21 -2.74
C LEU A 132 2.19 17.61 -3.71
N ARG A 133 1.11 18.36 -4.01
CA ARG A 133 0.01 17.89 -4.85
C ARG A 133 0.46 17.34 -6.21
N PRO A 134 1.23 18.07 -7.04
CA PRO A 134 1.67 17.53 -8.34
C PRO A 134 2.56 16.30 -8.18
N ILE A 135 3.36 16.19 -7.12
CA ILE A 135 4.17 14.99 -6.85
C ILE A 135 3.26 13.78 -6.62
N LEU A 136 2.24 13.94 -5.77
CA LEU A 136 1.26 12.88 -5.51
C LEU A 136 0.43 12.53 -6.75
N ASP A 137 0.15 13.52 -7.61
CA ASP A 137 -0.56 13.31 -8.88
C ASP A 137 0.30 12.47 -9.84
N ILE A 138 1.58 12.82 -10.00
CA ILE A 138 2.55 12.05 -10.79
C ILE A 138 2.65 10.62 -10.28
N MET A 139 2.75 10.42 -8.96
CA MET A 139 2.82 9.09 -8.35
C MET A 139 1.59 8.22 -8.64
N GLN A 140 0.44 8.77 -8.96
CA GLN A 140 -0.78 8.01 -9.27
C GLN A 140 -1.11 7.93 -10.75
N THR A 141 -0.57 8.83 -11.57
CA THR A 141 -0.83 8.87 -13.01
C THR A 141 0.14 8.00 -13.82
N ILE A 142 1.38 7.84 -13.34
CA ILE A 142 2.34 6.93 -13.97
C ILE A 142 1.85 5.48 -13.81
N PRO A 143 1.81 4.68 -14.88
CA PRO A 143 1.46 3.27 -14.79
C PRO A 143 2.33 2.54 -13.76
N SER A 144 1.70 1.76 -12.88
CA SER A 144 2.36 1.15 -11.73
C SER A 144 3.59 0.29 -12.09
N PHE A 145 3.60 -0.40 -13.23
CA PHE A 145 4.74 -1.20 -13.67
C PHE A 145 5.96 -0.35 -14.08
N VAL A 146 5.79 0.95 -14.42
CA VAL A 146 6.90 1.84 -14.77
C VAL A 146 7.79 2.11 -13.55
N TYR A 147 7.21 2.12 -12.33
CA TYR A 147 7.99 2.25 -11.10
C TYR A 147 8.95 1.09 -10.86
N LEU A 148 8.66 -0.09 -11.41
CA LEU A 148 9.47 -1.27 -11.17
C LEU A 148 10.88 -1.10 -11.73
N ILE A 149 11.04 -0.37 -12.84
CA ILE A 149 12.35 -0.19 -13.50
C ILE A 149 13.34 0.52 -12.56
N PRO A 150 13.10 1.76 -12.08
CA PRO A 150 14.02 2.43 -11.17
C PRO A 150 14.15 1.71 -9.82
N VAL A 151 13.07 1.08 -9.32
CA VAL A 151 13.12 0.31 -8.08
C VAL A 151 14.07 -0.89 -8.22
N VAL A 152 13.99 -1.65 -9.32
CA VAL A 152 14.92 -2.78 -9.56
C VAL A 152 16.35 -2.28 -9.73
N MET A 153 16.55 -1.16 -10.38
CA MET A 153 17.88 -0.59 -10.57
C MET A 153 18.52 -0.18 -9.25
N LEU A 154 17.75 0.36 -8.31
CA LEU A 154 18.25 0.84 -7.01
C LEU A 154 18.29 -0.24 -5.94
N PHE A 155 17.27 -1.09 -5.85
CA PHE A 155 17.08 -2.04 -4.75
C PHE A 155 17.32 -3.49 -5.14
N GLY A 156 17.35 -3.81 -6.45
CA GLY A 156 17.44 -5.17 -6.97
C GLY A 156 16.06 -5.81 -7.19
N VAL A 157 16.03 -7.14 -7.29
CA VAL A 157 14.80 -7.94 -7.46
C VAL A 157 14.45 -8.66 -6.15
N GLY A 158 13.18 -8.98 -5.92
CA GLY A 158 12.69 -9.75 -4.77
C GLY A 158 11.59 -9.06 -3.96
N LEU A 159 11.36 -9.57 -2.75
CA LEU A 159 10.29 -9.12 -1.84
C LEU A 159 10.43 -7.64 -1.45
N THR A 160 11.59 -7.27 -0.92
CA THR A 160 11.83 -5.89 -0.42
C THR A 160 11.66 -4.82 -1.50
N PRO A 161 12.24 -4.95 -2.72
CA PRO A 161 11.94 -4.04 -3.83
C PRO A 161 10.45 -3.99 -4.18
N GLY A 162 9.75 -5.12 -4.14
CA GLY A 162 8.31 -5.18 -4.35
C GLY A 162 7.53 -4.34 -3.34
N VAL A 163 7.90 -4.42 -2.06
CA VAL A 163 7.30 -3.61 -0.99
C VAL A 163 7.63 -2.12 -1.17
N VAL A 164 8.85 -1.77 -1.54
CA VAL A 164 9.25 -0.37 -1.82
C VAL A 164 8.41 0.22 -2.96
N ALA A 165 8.26 -0.51 -4.07
CA ALA A 165 7.41 -0.09 -5.17
C ALA A 165 5.95 0.08 -4.74
N THR A 166 5.46 -0.83 -3.88
CA THR A 166 4.11 -0.76 -3.31
C THR A 166 3.93 0.48 -2.44
N ILE A 167 4.92 0.82 -1.58
CA ILE A 167 4.89 2.03 -0.76
C ILE A 167 4.80 3.28 -1.65
N ILE A 168 5.63 3.40 -2.67
CA ILE A 168 5.61 4.54 -3.59
C ILE A 168 4.24 4.70 -4.23
N PHE A 169 3.64 3.62 -4.72
CA PHE A 169 2.36 3.64 -5.40
C PHE A 169 1.17 3.92 -4.46
N ALA A 170 1.19 3.34 -3.25
CA ALA A 170 0.06 3.37 -2.32
C ALA A 170 0.09 4.53 -1.32
N LEU A 171 1.18 5.33 -1.27
CA LEU A 171 1.36 6.44 -0.33
C LEU A 171 0.40 7.63 -0.54
N PRO A 172 0.04 8.07 -1.77
CA PRO A 172 -0.71 9.30 -1.97
C PRO A 172 -2.07 9.39 -1.26
N PRO A 173 -2.94 8.37 -1.22
CA PRO A 173 -4.24 8.47 -0.57
C PRO A 173 -4.17 8.82 0.91
N ILE A 174 -3.25 8.20 1.66
CA ILE A 174 -3.13 8.45 3.09
C ILE A 174 -2.67 9.87 3.39
N ILE A 175 -1.78 10.43 2.56
CA ILE A 175 -1.35 11.84 2.67
C ILE A 175 -2.54 12.77 2.42
N ARG A 176 -3.26 12.55 1.29
CA ARG A 176 -4.38 13.41 0.90
C ARG A 176 -5.51 13.36 1.91
N LEU A 177 -5.90 12.16 2.37
CA LEU A 177 -7.01 12.02 3.30
C LEU A 177 -6.64 12.46 4.72
N THR A 178 -5.38 12.35 5.14
CA THR A 178 -4.91 12.96 6.39
C THR A 178 -4.96 14.49 6.31
N ASN A 179 -4.46 15.08 5.23
CA ASN A 179 -4.56 16.54 5.01
C ASN A 179 -6.02 17.01 5.02
N LEU A 180 -6.87 16.34 4.25
CA LEU A 180 -8.29 16.67 4.14
C LEU A 180 -9.00 16.56 5.50
N GLY A 181 -8.82 15.43 6.20
CA GLY A 181 -9.46 15.18 7.48
C GLY A 181 -9.15 16.25 8.52
N ILE A 182 -7.87 16.64 8.64
CA ILE A 182 -7.45 17.69 9.59
C ILE A 182 -8.00 19.07 9.20
N ARG A 183 -8.03 19.39 7.90
CA ARG A 183 -8.59 20.67 7.42
C ARG A 183 -10.09 20.77 7.63
N GLN A 184 -10.81 19.67 7.55
CA GLN A 184 -12.26 19.60 7.76
C GLN A 184 -12.69 19.78 9.22
N VAL A 185 -11.78 19.66 10.19
CA VAL A 185 -12.12 19.93 11.59
C VAL A 185 -12.59 21.36 11.78
N GLY A 186 -13.83 21.52 12.26
CA GLY A 186 -14.51 22.78 12.41
C GLY A 186 -13.70 23.81 13.24
N LYS A 187 -13.70 25.07 12.80
CA LYS A 187 -12.97 26.17 13.48
C LYS A 187 -13.39 26.30 14.95
N GLY A 188 -14.68 26.14 15.27
CA GLY A 188 -15.18 26.24 16.63
C GLY A 188 -14.49 25.30 17.62
N PHE A 189 -14.17 24.06 17.22
CA PHE A 189 -13.42 23.12 18.06
C PHE A 189 -12.00 23.60 18.33
N LYS A 190 -11.34 24.21 17.34
CA LYS A 190 -9.98 24.78 17.47
C LYS A 190 -9.97 25.99 18.35
N GLU A 191 -10.95 26.87 18.19
CA GLU A 191 -11.14 28.09 19.00
C GLU A 191 -11.47 27.73 20.45
N ALA A 192 -12.35 26.78 20.70
CA ALA A 192 -12.63 26.28 22.05
C ALA A 192 -11.37 25.72 22.72
N GLY A 193 -10.57 24.94 21.99
CA GLY A 193 -9.29 24.44 22.49
C GLY A 193 -8.33 25.57 22.85
N SER A 194 -8.24 26.61 22.00
CA SER A 194 -7.40 27.78 22.25
C SER A 194 -7.87 28.59 23.48
N SER A 195 -9.19 28.74 23.65
CA SER A 195 -9.79 29.44 24.81
C SER A 195 -9.53 28.69 26.12
N LEU A 196 -9.36 27.37 26.07
CA LEU A 196 -8.95 26.54 27.22
C LEU A 196 -7.42 26.52 27.44
N GLY A 197 -6.66 27.37 26.71
CA GLY A 197 -5.21 27.48 26.86
C GLY A 197 -4.40 26.36 26.23
N LEU A 198 -5.00 25.54 25.34
CA LEU A 198 -4.26 24.48 24.65
C LEU A 198 -3.30 25.07 23.62
N THR A 199 -2.07 24.55 23.59
CA THR A 199 -1.10 24.88 22.54
C THR A 199 -1.53 24.29 21.20
N LYS A 200 -1.03 24.83 20.09
CA LYS A 200 -1.31 24.31 18.73
C LYS A 200 -1.02 22.80 18.59
N PHE A 201 0.00 22.31 19.27
CA PHE A 201 0.36 20.89 19.28
C PHE A 201 -0.66 20.05 20.06
N LEU A 202 -1.14 20.54 21.20
CA LEU A 202 -2.17 19.84 21.99
C LEU A 202 -3.53 19.86 21.27
N ILE A 203 -3.86 20.94 20.55
CA ILE A 203 -5.05 21.02 19.70
C ILE A 203 -4.96 19.95 18.59
N LEU A 204 -3.80 19.80 17.95
CA LEU A 204 -3.58 18.77 16.94
C LEU A 204 -3.86 17.37 17.51
N ILE A 205 -3.21 17.00 18.61
CA ILE A 205 -3.27 15.63 19.14
C ILE A 205 -4.61 15.33 19.82
N LYS A 206 -5.18 16.29 20.59
CA LYS A 206 -6.36 16.03 21.41
C LYS A 206 -7.68 16.35 20.71
N ILE A 207 -7.68 17.16 19.65
CA ILE A 207 -8.88 17.60 18.95
C ILE A 207 -8.86 17.20 17.48
N GLU A 208 -7.86 17.66 16.73
CA GLU A 208 -7.89 17.50 15.26
C GLU A 208 -7.68 16.05 14.82
N ILE A 209 -6.67 15.34 15.34
CA ILE A 209 -6.43 13.95 14.98
C ILE A 209 -7.62 13.06 15.38
N PRO A 210 -8.15 13.09 16.61
CA PRO A 210 -9.32 12.28 16.97
C PRO A 210 -10.55 12.56 16.12
N LEU A 211 -10.84 13.83 15.81
CA LEU A 211 -12.01 14.21 14.98
C LEU A 211 -11.80 13.85 13.50
N SER A 212 -10.56 13.80 13.01
CA SER A 212 -10.21 13.41 11.64
C SER A 212 -9.96 11.92 11.46
N LEU A 213 -10.00 11.13 12.54
CA LEU A 213 -9.60 9.73 12.51
C LEU A 213 -10.38 8.89 11.48
N LYS A 214 -11.68 9.12 11.33
CA LYS A 214 -12.51 8.43 10.32
C LYS A 214 -11.97 8.68 8.90
N THR A 215 -11.60 9.92 8.58
CA THR A 215 -11.06 10.27 7.26
C THR A 215 -9.65 9.74 7.05
N ILE A 216 -8.81 9.76 8.10
CA ILE A 216 -7.46 9.18 8.08
C ILE A 216 -7.55 7.66 7.83
N MET A 217 -8.43 6.97 8.54
CA MET A 217 -8.64 5.52 8.36
C MET A 217 -9.20 5.16 6.99
N ALA A 218 -10.02 6.03 6.38
CA ALA A 218 -10.39 5.88 4.98
C ALA A 218 -9.18 5.95 4.05
N GLY A 219 -8.19 6.80 4.37
CA GLY A 219 -6.90 6.86 3.69
C GLY A 219 -6.10 5.56 3.84
N VAL A 220 -6.05 5.01 5.05
CA VAL A 220 -5.41 3.71 5.32
C VAL A 220 -6.07 2.61 4.49
N ASN A 221 -7.41 2.57 4.44
CA ASN A 221 -8.13 1.56 3.67
C ASN A 221 -7.84 1.67 2.16
N GLN A 222 -7.84 2.88 1.60
CA GLN A 222 -7.46 3.09 0.19
C GLN A 222 -6.02 2.67 -0.09
N THR A 223 -5.09 3.00 0.81
CA THR A 223 -3.69 2.56 0.74
C THR A 223 -3.58 1.04 0.74
N LEU A 224 -4.34 0.36 1.60
CA LEU A 224 -4.38 -1.10 1.67
C LEU A 224 -4.88 -1.72 0.35
N MET A 225 -5.95 -1.19 -0.24
CA MET A 225 -6.48 -1.68 -1.52
C MET A 225 -5.51 -1.48 -2.68
N LEU A 226 -4.79 -0.34 -2.70
CA LEU A 226 -3.74 -0.11 -3.69
C LEU A 226 -2.53 -1.03 -3.46
N ALA A 227 -2.16 -1.31 -2.21
CA ALA A 227 -1.09 -2.25 -1.89
C ALA A 227 -1.43 -3.67 -2.37
N LEU A 228 -2.66 -4.14 -2.17
CA LEU A 228 -3.15 -5.41 -2.70
C LEU A 228 -3.04 -5.50 -4.22
N SER A 229 -3.44 -4.44 -4.93
CA SER A 229 -3.33 -4.39 -6.39
C SER A 229 -1.86 -4.43 -6.85
N MET A 230 -0.97 -3.77 -6.10
CA MET A 230 0.44 -3.69 -6.45
C MET A 230 1.21 -5.00 -6.22
N VAL A 231 0.78 -5.84 -5.28
CA VAL A 231 1.42 -7.15 -5.00
C VAL A 231 1.47 -8.03 -6.25
N VAL A 232 0.42 -8.03 -7.08
CA VAL A 232 0.40 -8.79 -8.34
C VAL A 232 1.42 -8.24 -9.34
N ILE A 233 1.53 -6.91 -9.41
CA ILE A 233 2.47 -6.25 -10.33
C ILE A 233 3.92 -6.42 -9.84
N ALA A 234 4.14 -6.40 -8.53
CA ALA A 234 5.45 -6.62 -7.91
C ALA A 234 6.01 -8.03 -8.20
N ALA A 235 5.15 -9.00 -8.52
CA ALA A 235 5.58 -10.32 -8.97
C ALA A 235 6.46 -10.29 -10.22
N LEU A 236 6.31 -9.28 -11.10
CA LEU A 236 7.17 -9.06 -12.27
C LEU A 236 8.66 -8.88 -11.92
N ILE A 237 8.94 -8.42 -10.72
CA ILE A 237 10.31 -8.21 -10.21
C ILE A 237 10.71 -9.26 -9.16
N GLY A 238 10.04 -10.41 -9.16
CA GLY A 238 10.37 -11.53 -8.27
C GLY A 238 9.89 -11.37 -6.84
N ALA A 239 8.93 -10.47 -6.57
CA ALA A 239 8.23 -10.46 -5.30
C ALA A 239 7.40 -11.75 -5.17
N GLY A 240 7.47 -12.39 -4.01
CA GLY A 240 6.80 -13.66 -3.71
C GLY A 240 5.30 -13.53 -3.49
N GLY A 241 4.73 -14.52 -2.80
CA GLY A 241 3.33 -14.57 -2.40
C GLY A 241 2.37 -14.91 -3.55
N LEU A 242 1.08 -14.70 -3.33
CA LEU A 242 0.00 -15.02 -4.28
C LEU A 242 0.16 -14.33 -5.64
N GLY A 243 0.76 -13.13 -5.66
CA GLY A 243 1.03 -12.42 -6.91
C GLY A 243 1.96 -13.21 -7.82
N LEU A 244 2.99 -13.85 -7.27
CA LEU A 244 3.93 -14.67 -8.03
C LEU A 244 3.25 -15.94 -8.57
N THR A 245 2.37 -16.56 -7.79
CA THR A 245 1.57 -17.71 -8.24
C THR A 245 0.75 -17.36 -9.47
N VAL A 246 0.02 -16.24 -9.43
CA VAL A 246 -0.76 -15.74 -10.59
C VAL A 246 0.14 -15.42 -11.78
N TYR A 247 1.28 -14.77 -11.56
CA TYR A 247 2.21 -14.39 -12.61
C TYR A 247 2.80 -15.60 -13.34
N ILE A 248 3.24 -16.62 -12.57
CA ILE A 248 3.77 -17.87 -13.14
C ILE A 248 2.69 -18.60 -13.91
N ALA A 249 1.47 -18.70 -13.37
CA ALA A 249 0.34 -19.34 -14.02
C ALA A 249 -0.02 -18.67 -15.36
N LEU A 250 -0.02 -17.33 -15.42
CA LEU A 250 -0.22 -16.57 -16.64
C LEU A 250 0.86 -16.87 -17.69
N GLY A 251 2.13 -16.93 -17.28
CA GLY A 251 3.24 -17.26 -18.18
C GLY A 251 3.18 -18.69 -18.74
N ARG A 252 2.54 -19.63 -18.03
CA ARG A 252 2.35 -21.02 -18.43
C ARG A 252 1.00 -21.29 -19.10
N LEU A 253 0.12 -20.29 -19.19
CA LEU A 253 -1.28 -20.43 -19.62
C LEU A 253 -2.06 -21.44 -18.76
N ASP A 254 -1.67 -21.62 -17.49
CA ASP A 254 -2.35 -22.46 -16.50
C ASP A 254 -3.51 -21.68 -15.88
N VAL A 255 -4.68 -21.84 -16.49
CA VAL A 255 -5.91 -21.16 -16.06
C VAL A 255 -6.33 -21.59 -14.65
N GLY A 256 -6.11 -22.85 -14.29
CA GLY A 256 -6.46 -23.39 -12.96
C GLY A 256 -5.70 -22.67 -11.85
N SER A 257 -4.38 -22.68 -11.90
CA SER A 257 -3.53 -22.00 -10.91
C SER A 257 -3.73 -20.48 -10.91
N ALA A 258 -4.00 -19.84 -12.08
CA ALA A 258 -4.29 -18.42 -12.15
C ALA A 258 -5.59 -18.04 -11.41
N VAL A 259 -6.66 -18.84 -11.61
CA VAL A 259 -7.96 -18.62 -10.95
C VAL A 259 -7.84 -18.84 -9.43
N ILE A 260 -7.16 -19.90 -9.01
CA ILE A 260 -6.98 -20.22 -7.59
C ILE A 260 -6.16 -19.11 -6.89
N GLY A 261 -5.01 -18.73 -7.47
CA GLY A 261 -4.18 -17.64 -6.92
C GLY A 261 -4.92 -16.29 -6.89
N GLY A 262 -5.65 -15.96 -7.97
CA GLY A 262 -6.49 -14.75 -8.03
C GLY A 262 -7.61 -14.78 -6.99
N THR A 263 -8.25 -15.92 -6.77
CA THR A 263 -9.27 -16.08 -5.72
C THR A 263 -8.68 -15.86 -4.33
N GLY A 264 -7.47 -16.37 -4.06
CA GLY A 264 -6.76 -16.12 -2.82
C GLY A 264 -6.54 -14.62 -2.55
N ILE A 265 -6.11 -13.86 -3.57
CA ILE A 265 -5.95 -12.40 -3.47
C ILE A 265 -7.28 -11.71 -3.16
N VAL A 266 -8.36 -12.09 -3.85
CA VAL A 266 -9.70 -11.51 -3.63
C VAL A 266 -10.21 -11.81 -2.22
N ILE A 267 -10.00 -13.01 -1.71
CA ILE A 267 -10.36 -13.41 -0.34
C ILE A 267 -9.64 -12.52 0.66
N LEU A 268 -8.31 -12.39 0.54
CA LEU A 268 -7.53 -11.52 1.43
C LEU A 268 -8.01 -10.06 1.33
N ALA A 269 -8.29 -9.58 0.12
CA ALA A 269 -8.79 -8.23 -0.09
C ALA A 269 -10.11 -7.99 0.65
N ILE A 270 -11.08 -8.89 0.52
CA ILE A 270 -12.38 -8.77 1.19
C ILE A 270 -12.23 -8.80 2.72
N ILE A 271 -11.41 -9.72 3.24
CA ILE A 271 -11.21 -9.85 4.69
C ILE A 271 -10.55 -8.59 5.26
N LEU A 272 -9.47 -8.11 4.62
CA LEU A 272 -8.74 -6.93 5.07
C LEU A 272 -9.56 -5.64 4.96
N ASP A 273 -10.29 -5.44 3.85
CA ASP A 273 -11.18 -4.30 3.65
C ASP A 273 -12.23 -4.22 4.76
N ARG A 274 -12.91 -5.34 5.03
CA ARG A 274 -13.96 -5.38 6.07
C ARG A 274 -13.43 -5.16 7.47
N ILE A 275 -12.21 -5.57 7.78
CA ILE A 275 -11.57 -5.29 9.05
C ILE A 275 -11.24 -3.78 9.16
N CYS A 276 -10.72 -3.16 8.09
CA CYS A 276 -10.42 -1.73 8.06
C CYS A 276 -11.66 -0.85 8.16
N LEU A 277 -12.77 -1.25 7.56
CA LEU A 277 -14.03 -0.50 7.56
C LEU A 277 -14.65 -0.34 8.96
N LEU A 278 -14.26 -1.14 9.96
CA LEU A 278 -14.70 -0.97 11.34
C LEU A 278 -14.48 0.45 11.87
N TYR A 279 -13.35 1.05 11.49
CA TYR A 279 -12.97 2.39 11.95
C TYR A 279 -13.52 3.53 11.08
N THR A 280 -14.07 3.22 9.89
CA THR A 280 -14.60 4.20 8.94
C THR A 280 -16.12 4.27 8.94
N SER A 281 -16.81 3.18 9.32
CA SER A 281 -18.27 3.14 9.39
C SER A 281 -18.83 4.05 10.48
N PRO A 282 -19.98 4.74 10.24
CA PRO A 282 -20.68 5.44 11.30
C PRO A 282 -21.09 4.44 12.38
N SER A 283 -20.91 4.82 13.66
CA SER A 283 -21.40 4.03 14.77
C SER A 283 -22.92 3.86 14.65
N PRO A 284 -23.50 2.71 15.03
CA PRO A 284 -24.96 2.56 15.11
C PRO A 284 -25.65 3.62 15.97
N ARG A 285 -24.90 4.30 16.86
CA ARG A 285 -25.37 5.42 17.67
C ARG A 285 -25.50 6.75 16.89
N ASP A 286 -24.84 6.89 15.75
CA ASP A 286 -24.91 8.10 14.92
C ASP A 286 -26.21 8.14 14.07
N ASN A 287 -26.96 7.04 13.98
CA ASN A 287 -28.23 6.93 13.24
C ASN A 287 -29.47 7.07 14.12
N SER A 288 -29.34 7.44 15.39
CA SER A 288 -30.45 7.60 16.34
C SER A 288 -30.77 9.08 16.63
N GLY A 289 -30.67 9.94 15.61
CA GLY A 289 -31.05 11.35 15.66
C GLY A 289 -32.12 11.68 14.64
#